data_50bbc8a114836d1e6fabd6c9d70f787c
#
_entry.id   50bbc8a114836d1e6fabd6c9d70f787c
#
_cell.length_a   1.000
_cell.length_b   1.000
_cell.length_c   1.000
_cell.angle_alpha   90.00
_cell.angle_beta   90.00
_cell.angle_gamma   90.00
#
_symmetry.space_group_name_H-M   'P 1'
#
loop_
_entity.id
_entity.type
_entity.pdbx_description
1 polymer ?
#
loop_
_entity_poly.entity_id
_entity_poly.type
_entity_poly.pdbx_seq_one_letter_code
_entity_poly.pdbx_strand_id
1 'polypeptide(L)'
;MANETMNLNTPILTLDSDTVLETAQSKADLIWHDIQNAYRTRKILTGILGGIEKTEAGSLIAIIYYKDYRAVIPISEMMINLVQDEAHDYGDISLRQNKVLNNMLGCEIDFIIKGLDTKSRSIVASRKDAMLKKRQIFYFDQDSSGQTKIYEDRIVQARVIAVAEKVVRAEIFGVETSILARDLSFDWLGDARERFQVGEHILVRILTIQGDSPETLSIHADVKSVEGNTSKENLKNCRVQGKYAGTVEDIHLSLIHISE
;
A
#
# COMPACT_ATOMS: atom_id res chain seq x y z
N MET A 1 -29.57 -47.63 43.44
CA MET A 1 -28.36 -46.76 43.61
C MET A 1 -27.83 -46.43 42.21
N ALA A 2 -28.16 -45.29 41.72
CA ALA A 2 -27.69 -44.82 40.40
C ALA A 2 -26.34 -44.11 40.60
N ASN A 3 -25.29 -44.66 39.97
CA ASN A 3 -23.99 -44.00 39.87
C ASN A 3 -24.09 -42.87 38.83
N GLU A 4 -24.13 -41.64 39.29
CA GLU A 4 -23.86 -40.46 38.45
C GLU A 4 -22.37 -40.45 38.11
N THR A 5 -22.04 -40.83 36.90
CA THR A 5 -20.72 -40.57 36.32
C THR A 5 -20.57 -39.10 36.06
N MET A 6 -19.80 -38.43 36.93
CA MET A 6 -19.34 -37.06 36.71
C MET A 6 -18.66 -36.96 35.33
N ASN A 7 -19.19 -36.11 34.49
CA ASN A 7 -18.65 -35.84 33.17
C ASN A 7 -17.42 -34.93 33.30
N LEU A 8 -16.21 -35.52 33.33
CA LEU A 8 -14.90 -34.87 33.54
C LEU A 8 -14.40 -34.08 32.35
N ASN A 9 -15.29 -33.70 31.42
CA ASN A 9 -14.91 -32.99 30.18
C ASN A 9 -15.16 -31.47 30.21
N THR A 10 -15.44 -30.89 31.38
CA THR A 10 -15.44 -29.44 31.55
C THR A 10 -14.00 -28.96 31.76
N PRO A 11 -13.47 -28.06 30.91
CA PRO A 11 -12.12 -27.54 31.11
C PRO A 11 -12.02 -26.83 32.45
N ILE A 12 -10.95 -27.14 33.19
CA ILE A 12 -10.70 -26.53 34.52
C ILE A 12 -10.44 -25.03 34.28
N LEU A 13 -11.21 -24.17 34.93
CA LEU A 13 -11.02 -22.74 34.92
C LEU A 13 -9.83 -22.43 35.85
N THR A 14 -8.71 -21.94 35.26
CA THR A 14 -7.53 -21.49 36.03
C THR A 14 -7.61 -20.00 36.26
N LEU A 15 -7.11 -19.52 37.42
CA LEU A 15 -7.10 -18.11 37.80
C LEU A 15 -6.23 -17.23 36.86
N ASP A 16 -5.30 -17.83 36.13
CA ASP A 16 -4.38 -17.16 35.21
C ASP A 16 -4.86 -17.08 33.75
N SER A 17 -6.10 -17.52 33.46
CA SER A 17 -6.63 -17.40 32.09
C SER A 17 -7.22 -16.01 31.85
N ASP A 18 -6.37 -15.05 31.52
CA ASP A 18 -6.75 -13.70 31.06
C ASP A 18 -7.75 -13.72 29.90
N THR A 19 -7.83 -14.84 29.16
CA THR A 19 -8.74 -15.05 28.03
C THR A 19 -10.20 -15.23 28.44
N VAL A 20 -10.52 -15.57 29.65
CA VAL A 20 -11.92 -15.86 30.10
C VAL A 20 -12.63 -14.60 30.59
N LEU A 21 -11.90 -13.56 30.94
CA LEU A 21 -12.46 -12.29 31.47
C LEU A 21 -12.74 -11.24 30.38
N GLU A 22 -12.24 -11.45 29.17
CA GLU A 22 -12.46 -10.52 28.06
C GLU A 22 -13.84 -10.72 27.41
N THR A 23 -14.79 -9.89 27.81
CA THR A 23 -16.07 -9.78 27.07
C THR A 23 -15.86 -9.02 25.74
N ALA A 24 -16.73 -9.28 24.75
CA ALA A 24 -16.69 -8.53 23.48
C ALA A 24 -16.73 -7.00 23.71
N GLN A 25 -17.41 -6.56 24.76
CA GLN A 25 -17.52 -5.16 25.16
C GLN A 25 -16.22 -4.61 25.73
N SER A 26 -15.49 -5.38 26.54
CA SER A 26 -14.19 -4.97 27.07
C SER A 26 -13.12 -4.85 25.96
N LYS A 27 -13.17 -5.76 24.96
CA LYS A 27 -12.31 -5.66 23.76
C LYS A 27 -12.59 -4.40 22.93
N ALA A 28 -13.86 -4.08 22.70
CA ALA A 28 -14.25 -2.87 21.98
C ALA A 28 -13.80 -1.61 22.70
N ASP A 29 -13.91 -1.57 24.03
CA ASP A 29 -13.49 -0.43 24.82
C ASP A 29 -11.95 -0.29 24.86
N LEU A 30 -11.21 -1.37 24.91
CA LEU A 30 -9.74 -1.36 24.77
C LEU A 30 -9.31 -0.81 23.40
N ILE A 31 -9.94 -1.27 22.31
CA ILE A 31 -9.65 -0.74 20.97
C ILE A 31 -9.97 0.76 20.88
N TRP A 32 -11.08 1.20 21.50
CA TRP A 32 -11.45 2.60 21.52
C TRP A 32 -10.45 3.45 22.30
N HIS A 33 -9.93 2.96 23.43
CA HIS A 33 -8.84 3.58 24.17
C HIS A 33 -7.56 3.70 23.33
N ASP A 34 -7.20 2.66 22.60
CA ASP A 34 -6.06 2.70 21.67
C ASP A 34 -6.24 3.78 20.60
N ILE A 35 -7.46 3.92 20.07
CA ILE A 35 -7.82 4.96 19.08
C ILE A 35 -7.67 6.35 19.70
N GLN A 36 -8.18 6.57 20.91
CA GLN A 36 -8.05 7.84 21.63
C GLN A 36 -6.58 8.17 21.92
N ASN A 37 -5.78 7.19 22.31
CA ASN A 37 -4.36 7.36 22.53
C ASN A 37 -3.61 7.69 21.21
N ALA A 38 -3.94 7.00 20.11
CA ALA A 38 -3.39 7.27 18.81
C ALA A 38 -3.73 8.70 18.32
N TYR A 39 -4.94 9.19 18.62
CA TYR A 39 -5.32 10.58 18.35
C TYR A 39 -4.45 11.59 19.13
N ARG A 40 -4.27 11.38 20.44
CA ARG A 40 -3.45 12.26 21.29
C ARG A 40 -1.98 12.29 20.89
N THR A 41 -1.43 11.13 20.56
CA THR A 41 -0.01 10.96 20.21
C THR A 41 0.29 11.20 18.74
N ARG A 42 -0.74 11.46 17.92
CA ARG A 42 -0.61 11.55 16.46
C ARG A 42 0.07 10.31 15.87
N LYS A 43 -0.23 9.13 16.40
CA LYS A 43 0.32 7.86 15.93
C LYS A 43 -0.25 7.53 14.54
N ILE A 44 0.61 7.03 13.66
CA ILE A 44 0.19 6.49 12.36
C ILE A 44 -0.48 5.14 12.62
N LEU A 45 -1.70 4.99 12.13
CA LEU A 45 -2.46 3.75 12.11
C LEU A 45 -2.58 3.25 10.67
N THR A 46 -2.81 1.95 10.50
CA THR A 46 -3.00 1.32 9.19
C THR A 46 -4.35 0.61 9.18
N GLY A 47 -5.16 0.87 8.18
CA GLY A 47 -6.47 0.24 7.99
C GLY A 47 -6.73 -0.04 6.51
N ILE A 48 -7.79 -0.77 6.20
CA ILE A 48 -8.12 -1.20 4.85
C ILE A 48 -9.10 -0.20 4.21
N LEU A 49 -8.80 0.25 3.00
CA LEU A 49 -9.72 1.05 2.19
C LEU A 49 -10.88 0.16 1.71
N GLY A 50 -12.03 0.27 2.39
CA GLY A 50 -13.17 -0.59 2.15
C GLY A 50 -14.27 0.01 1.29
N GLY A 51 -14.26 1.32 1.06
CA GLY A 51 -15.31 1.96 0.26
C GLY A 51 -15.08 3.43 -0.04
N ILE A 52 -15.90 3.94 -0.93
CA ILE A 52 -15.92 5.35 -1.33
C ILE A 52 -17.37 5.81 -1.29
N GLU A 53 -17.62 6.91 -0.64
CA GLU A 53 -18.94 7.51 -0.56
C GLU A 53 -18.92 8.97 -1.04
N LYS A 54 -20.08 9.48 -1.43
CA LYS A 54 -20.27 10.90 -1.71
C LYS A 54 -21.04 11.52 -0.57
N THR A 55 -20.57 12.66 -0.10
CA THR A 55 -21.32 13.49 0.85
C THR A 55 -22.52 14.15 0.16
N GLU A 56 -23.47 14.66 0.93
CA GLU A 56 -24.60 15.45 0.41
C GLU A 56 -24.14 16.67 -0.41
N ALA A 57 -22.97 17.22 -0.09
CA ALA A 57 -22.33 18.30 -0.83
C ALA A 57 -21.61 17.84 -2.12
N GLY A 58 -21.69 16.55 -2.48
CA GLY A 58 -21.06 15.97 -3.67
C GLY A 58 -19.57 15.67 -3.55
N SER A 59 -18.94 15.94 -2.40
CA SER A 59 -17.51 15.64 -2.16
C SER A 59 -17.29 14.15 -1.90
N LEU A 60 -16.19 13.60 -2.43
CA LEU A 60 -15.81 12.21 -2.20
C LEU A 60 -15.18 12.04 -0.81
N ILE A 61 -15.50 10.95 -0.16
CA ILE A 61 -14.88 10.49 1.08
C ILE A 61 -14.46 9.04 0.94
N ALA A 62 -13.27 8.71 1.46
CA ALA A 62 -12.77 7.35 1.55
C ALA A 62 -13.13 6.76 2.92
N ILE A 63 -13.59 5.52 2.91
CA ILE A 63 -13.95 4.77 4.11
C ILE A 63 -12.83 3.77 4.39
N ILE A 64 -12.23 3.90 5.57
CA ILE A 64 -11.18 3.02 6.05
C ILE A 64 -11.71 2.18 7.21
N TYR A 65 -11.50 0.89 7.15
CA TYR A 65 -11.77 -0.02 8.26
C TYR A 65 -10.50 -0.25 9.08
N TYR A 66 -10.55 0.13 10.33
CA TYR A 66 -9.50 -0.11 11.31
C TYR A 66 -10.05 -0.94 12.45
N LYS A 67 -9.68 -2.21 12.50
CA LYS A 67 -10.30 -3.20 13.39
C LYS A 67 -11.82 -3.16 13.15
N ASP A 68 -12.63 -2.94 14.16
CA ASP A 68 -14.10 -2.89 14.06
C ASP A 68 -14.65 -1.46 13.88
N TYR A 69 -13.79 -0.47 13.67
CA TYR A 69 -14.16 0.94 13.55
C TYR A 69 -14.04 1.45 12.13
N ARG A 70 -14.98 2.32 11.78
CA ARG A 70 -15.00 3.04 10.52
C ARG A 70 -14.33 4.41 10.69
N ALA A 71 -13.29 4.68 9.91
CA ALA A 71 -12.68 5.98 9.79
C ALA A 71 -13.01 6.60 8.42
N VAL A 72 -13.22 7.90 8.39
CA VAL A 72 -13.56 8.66 7.19
C VAL A 72 -12.39 9.57 6.85
N ILE A 73 -11.94 9.53 5.60
CA ILE A 73 -10.91 10.44 5.07
C ILE A 73 -11.50 11.26 3.93
N PRO A 74 -11.63 12.59 4.07
CA PRO A 74 -12.02 13.46 2.96
C PRO A 74 -11.03 13.35 1.79
N ILE A 75 -11.51 13.54 0.55
CA ILE A 75 -10.67 13.44 -0.65
C ILE A 75 -9.46 14.37 -0.61
N SER A 76 -9.60 15.56 -0.05
CA SER A 76 -8.51 16.54 0.16
C SER A 76 -7.38 16.03 1.07
N GLU A 77 -7.73 15.09 1.98
CA GLU A 77 -6.81 14.48 2.94
C GLU A 77 -6.28 13.11 2.45
N MET A 78 -6.70 12.64 1.28
CA MET A 78 -6.22 11.39 0.68
C MET A 78 -4.89 11.52 -0.05
N MET A 79 -4.43 12.76 -0.34
CA MET A 79 -3.18 13.03 -1.06
C MET A 79 -3.09 12.29 -2.41
N ILE A 80 -4.15 12.36 -3.20
CA ILE A 80 -4.16 11.78 -4.54
C ILE A 80 -3.52 12.77 -5.50
N ASN A 81 -2.31 12.46 -5.94
CA ASN A 81 -1.62 13.24 -6.95
C ASN A 81 -2.17 12.88 -8.33
N LEU A 82 -2.98 13.75 -8.89
CA LEU A 82 -3.35 13.71 -10.30
C LEU A 82 -2.27 14.47 -11.08
N VAL A 83 -1.67 13.82 -12.08
CA VAL A 83 -0.82 14.54 -13.05
C VAL A 83 -1.73 15.58 -13.73
N GLN A 84 -1.41 16.84 -13.58
CA GLN A 84 -2.08 17.93 -14.29
C GLN A 84 -1.64 17.88 -15.76
N ASP A 85 -2.41 17.21 -16.58
CA ASP A 85 -2.35 17.45 -18.02
C ASP A 85 -3.07 18.78 -18.29
N GLU A 86 -2.35 19.75 -18.81
CA GLU A 86 -2.82 21.13 -19.07
C GLU A 86 -4.01 21.21 -20.04
N ALA A 87 -4.45 20.10 -20.62
CA ALA A 87 -5.46 20.04 -21.68
C ALA A 87 -6.86 19.57 -21.24
N HIS A 88 -7.13 19.28 -19.95
CA HIS A 88 -8.40 18.69 -19.55
C HIS A 88 -9.16 19.54 -18.54
N ASP A 89 -10.40 19.79 -18.89
CA ASP A 89 -11.43 20.56 -18.20
C ASP A 89 -11.65 20.15 -16.73
N TYR A 90 -11.89 21.11 -15.85
CA TYR A 90 -12.10 20.97 -14.39
C TYR A 90 -13.22 19.99 -14.00
N GLY A 91 -14.14 19.69 -14.90
CA GLY A 91 -15.23 18.72 -14.68
C GLY A 91 -14.77 17.27 -14.47
N ASP A 92 -13.54 16.94 -14.86
CA ASP A 92 -13.03 15.57 -14.89
C ASP A 92 -12.20 15.15 -13.65
N ILE A 93 -11.84 16.11 -12.78
CA ILE A 93 -10.97 15.86 -11.62
C ILE A 93 -11.64 14.88 -10.63
N SER A 94 -12.93 15.09 -10.34
CA SER A 94 -13.66 14.22 -9.41
C SER A 94 -13.81 12.79 -9.95
N LEU A 95 -14.00 12.64 -11.26
CA LEU A 95 -14.06 11.33 -11.92
C LEU A 95 -12.72 10.61 -11.87
N ARG A 96 -11.62 11.34 -12.11
CA ARG A 96 -10.25 10.80 -12.02
C ARG A 96 -9.89 10.40 -10.60
N GLN A 97 -10.22 11.23 -9.62
CA GLN A 97 -10.03 10.91 -8.20
C GLN A 97 -10.80 9.65 -7.81
N ASN A 98 -12.06 9.55 -8.22
CA ASN A 98 -12.88 8.37 -7.98
C ASN A 98 -12.29 7.11 -8.62
N LYS A 99 -11.79 7.21 -9.87
CA LYS A 99 -11.13 6.09 -10.55
C LYS A 99 -9.85 5.64 -9.80
N VAL A 100 -9.04 6.58 -9.32
CA VAL A 100 -7.83 6.26 -8.53
C VAL A 100 -8.21 5.56 -7.24
N LEU A 101 -9.20 6.09 -6.49
CA LEU A 101 -9.68 5.48 -5.25
C LEU A 101 -10.23 4.07 -5.48
N ASN A 102 -11.03 3.87 -6.55
CA ASN A 102 -11.56 2.54 -6.88
C ASN A 102 -10.44 1.52 -7.16
N ASN A 103 -9.35 1.94 -7.81
CA ASN A 103 -8.20 1.08 -8.05
C ASN A 103 -7.42 0.75 -6.77
N MET A 104 -7.61 1.51 -5.69
CA MET A 104 -6.98 1.30 -4.39
C MET A 104 -7.87 0.52 -3.41
N LEU A 105 -9.09 0.14 -3.78
CA LEU A 105 -9.97 -0.62 -2.90
C LEU A 105 -9.32 -1.93 -2.46
N GLY A 106 -9.43 -2.23 -1.16
CA GLY A 106 -8.79 -3.37 -0.53
C GLY A 106 -7.34 -3.14 -0.10
N CYS A 107 -6.71 -2.02 -0.50
CA CYS A 107 -5.36 -1.68 -0.07
C CYS A 107 -5.34 -1.22 1.40
N GLU A 108 -4.27 -1.52 2.09
CA GLU A 108 -3.95 -0.92 3.38
C GLU A 108 -3.56 0.54 3.21
N ILE A 109 -4.17 1.41 3.99
CA ILE A 109 -3.92 2.86 4.00
C ILE A 109 -3.42 3.27 5.38
N ASP A 110 -2.31 3.99 5.39
CA ASP A 110 -1.79 4.61 6.61
C ASP A 110 -2.46 5.96 6.83
N PHE A 111 -2.88 6.22 8.06
CA PHE A 111 -3.58 7.45 8.39
C PHE A 111 -3.26 7.95 9.81
N ILE A 112 -3.49 9.22 10.03
CA ILE A 112 -3.48 9.86 11.35
C ILE A 112 -4.88 10.38 11.65
N ILE A 113 -5.34 10.17 12.87
CA ILE A 113 -6.64 10.66 13.31
C ILE A 113 -6.57 12.17 13.51
N LYS A 114 -7.49 12.90 12.87
CA LYS A 114 -7.63 14.36 12.98
C LYS A 114 -8.74 14.76 13.95
N GLY A 115 -9.77 13.94 14.07
CA GLY A 115 -10.92 14.20 14.93
C GLY A 115 -11.62 12.92 15.35
N LEU A 116 -12.17 12.93 16.57
CA LEU A 116 -12.95 11.85 17.16
C LEU A 116 -14.25 12.43 17.68
N ASP A 117 -15.36 11.79 17.33
CA ASP A 117 -16.63 11.97 18.03
C ASP A 117 -16.86 10.78 18.96
N THR A 118 -16.77 11.03 20.25
CA THR A 118 -16.92 9.98 21.27
C THR A 118 -18.36 9.47 21.41
N LYS A 119 -19.36 10.29 21.00
CA LYS A 119 -20.76 9.91 21.09
C LYS A 119 -21.17 8.96 19.98
N SER A 120 -20.80 9.29 18.73
CA SER A 120 -21.08 8.45 17.56
C SER A 120 -19.99 7.42 17.29
N ARG A 121 -18.89 7.45 18.04
CA ARG A 121 -17.67 6.64 17.78
C ARG A 121 -17.16 6.79 16.34
N SER A 122 -17.36 7.98 15.76
CA SER A 122 -16.88 8.27 14.41
C SER A 122 -15.45 8.84 14.42
N ILE A 123 -14.68 8.51 13.40
CA ILE A 123 -13.26 8.85 13.26
C ILE A 123 -13.11 9.63 11.96
N VAL A 124 -12.55 10.84 12.04
CA VAL A 124 -12.08 11.59 10.88
C VAL A 124 -10.56 11.52 10.84
N ALA A 125 -10.02 11.15 9.70
CA ALA A 125 -8.59 10.87 9.56
C ALA A 125 -7.99 11.57 8.33
N SER A 126 -6.65 11.58 8.27
CA SER A 126 -5.85 12.11 7.18
C SER A 126 -4.78 11.11 6.77
N ARG A 127 -4.80 10.70 5.51
CA ARG A 127 -3.71 9.98 4.90
C ARG A 127 -2.54 10.91 4.60
N LYS A 128 -2.83 12.14 4.18
CA LYS A 128 -1.84 13.17 3.89
C LYS A 128 -0.87 13.40 5.05
N ASP A 129 -1.40 13.59 6.27
CA ASP A 129 -0.57 13.79 7.46
C ASP A 129 0.30 12.56 7.76
N ALA A 130 -0.24 11.35 7.56
CA ALA A 130 0.52 10.11 7.74
C ALA A 130 1.67 9.99 6.75
N MET A 131 1.41 10.27 5.46
CA MET A 131 2.42 10.23 4.41
C MET A 131 3.52 11.26 4.66
N LEU A 132 3.18 12.52 4.95
CA LEU A 132 4.15 13.57 5.25
C LEU A 132 4.99 13.22 6.48
N LYS A 133 4.37 12.70 7.53
CA LYS A 133 5.10 12.24 8.73
C LYS A 133 6.06 11.09 8.43
N LYS A 134 5.64 10.10 7.61
CA LYS A 134 6.52 9.02 7.15
C LYS A 134 7.69 9.57 6.33
N ARG A 135 7.43 10.48 5.38
CA ARG A 135 8.48 11.11 4.58
C ARG A 135 9.52 11.77 5.46
N GLN A 136 9.08 12.57 6.45
CA GLN A 136 9.99 13.21 7.39
C GLN A 136 10.87 12.19 8.11
N ILE A 137 10.29 11.14 8.70
CA ILE A 137 10.99 10.13 9.52
C ILE A 137 11.96 9.26 8.69
N PHE A 138 11.63 8.97 7.44
CA PHE A 138 12.39 7.99 6.66
C PHE A 138 13.39 8.61 5.69
N TYR A 139 13.13 9.83 5.19
CA TYR A 139 13.96 10.47 4.17
C TYR A 139 14.72 11.71 4.67
N PHE A 140 14.29 12.34 5.76
CA PHE A 140 14.91 13.58 6.25
C PHE A 140 15.51 13.44 7.65
N ASP A 141 14.87 12.69 8.55
CA ASP A 141 15.40 12.48 9.89
C ASP A 141 16.64 11.59 9.81
N GLN A 142 17.75 12.09 10.38
CA GLN A 142 19.01 11.38 10.46
C GLN A 142 19.10 10.58 11.76
N ASP A 143 19.74 9.44 11.70
CA ASP A 143 20.09 8.66 12.88
C ASP A 143 21.35 9.21 13.59
N SER A 144 21.82 8.53 14.62
CA SER A 144 23.03 8.91 15.36
C SER A 144 24.32 8.92 14.52
N SER A 145 24.31 8.27 13.34
CA SER A 145 25.41 8.26 12.39
C SER A 145 25.32 9.37 11.33
N GLY A 146 24.25 10.17 11.36
CA GLY A 146 23.98 11.22 10.38
C GLY A 146 23.39 10.69 9.06
N GLN A 147 22.92 9.45 9.02
CA GLN A 147 22.36 8.83 7.83
C GLN A 147 20.83 8.75 7.90
N THR A 148 20.17 9.03 6.78
CA THR A 148 18.72 8.82 6.63
C THR A 148 18.38 7.34 6.49
N LYS A 149 17.16 6.95 6.86
CA LYS A 149 16.74 5.54 6.77
C LYS A 149 16.58 5.07 5.34
N ILE A 150 16.20 5.95 4.42
CA ILE A 150 16.08 5.64 2.99
C ILE A 150 17.05 6.55 2.22
N TYR A 151 17.83 5.93 1.35
CA TYR A 151 18.83 6.57 0.50
C TYR A 151 18.90 5.83 -0.85
N GLU A 152 19.57 6.40 -1.82
CA GLU A 152 19.73 5.80 -3.14
C GLU A 152 20.47 4.47 -3.07
N ASP A 153 20.15 3.55 -3.98
CA ASP A 153 20.61 2.14 -4.01
C ASP A 153 20.11 1.24 -2.88
N ARG A 154 19.38 1.76 -1.88
CA ARG A 154 18.82 0.91 -0.84
C ARG A 154 17.66 0.06 -1.39
N ILE A 155 17.65 -1.22 -1.02
CA ILE A 155 16.51 -2.12 -1.24
C ILE A 155 15.56 -1.96 -0.05
N VAL A 156 14.28 -1.72 -0.34
CA VAL A 156 13.23 -1.50 0.64
C VAL A 156 11.96 -2.22 0.23
N GLN A 157 11.08 -2.44 1.21
CA GLN A 157 9.74 -2.96 0.95
C GLN A 157 8.82 -1.82 0.53
N ALA A 158 8.04 -2.04 -0.53
CA ALA A 158 7.00 -1.15 -1.03
C ALA A 158 5.65 -1.85 -0.98
N ARG A 159 4.58 -1.10 -0.78
CA ARG A 159 3.20 -1.59 -0.84
C ARG A 159 2.60 -1.24 -2.19
N VAL A 160 2.08 -2.24 -2.89
CA VAL A 160 1.34 -2.04 -4.15
C VAL A 160 -0.03 -1.42 -3.84
N ILE A 161 -0.29 -0.22 -4.35
CA ILE A 161 -1.54 0.51 -4.11
C ILE A 161 -2.49 0.50 -5.30
N ALA A 162 -1.97 0.29 -6.51
CA ALA A 162 -2.79 0.10 -7.71
C ALA A 162 -1.98 -0.62 -8.78
N VAL A 163 -2.66 -1.41 -9.62
CA VAL A 163 -2.06 -2.14 -10.74
C VAL A 163 -2.84 -1.84 -12.01
N ALA A 164 -2.12 -1.47 -13.06
CA ALA A 164 -2.64 -1.34 -14.42
C ALA A 164 -1.79 -2.22 -15.36
N GLU A 165 -2.25 -2.41 -16.59
CA GLU A 165 -1.61 -3.30 -17.57
C GLU A 165 -0.07 -3.15 -17.66
N LYS A 166 0.43 -1.90 -17.71
CA LYS A 166 1.88 -1.61 -17.89
C LYS A 166 2.51 -0.79 -16.77
N VAL A 167 1.79 -0.61 -15.66
CA VAL A 167 2.24 0.24 -14.54
C VAL A 167 1.77 -0.34 -13.22
N VAL A 168 2.68 -0.45 -12.27
CA VAL A 168 2.37 -0.70 -10.87
C VAL A 168 2.60 0.60 -10.09
N ARG A 169 1.61 1.01 -9.33
CA ARG A 169 1.73 2.14 -8.41
C ARG A 169 2.03 1.61 -7.03
N ALA A 170 3.14 2.03 -6.47
CA ALA A 170 3.61 1.57 -5.17
C ALA A 170 3.80 2.74 -4.19
N GLU A 171 3.54 2.48 -2.92
CA GLU A 171 3.86 3.40 -1.82
C GLU A 171 5.11 2.91 -1.10
N ILE A 172 6.10 3.80 -0.97
CA ILE A 172 7.37 3.54 -0.32
C ILE A 172 7.53 4.54 0.83
N PHE A 173 7.16 4.14 2.04
CA PHE A 173 7.26 4.95 3.27
C PHE A 173 6.72 6.38 3.13
N GLY A 174 5.51 6.50 2.58
CA GLY A 174 4.80 7.78 2.43
C GLY A 174 5.01 8.47 1.08
N VAL A 175 5.80 7.91 0.17
CA VAL A 175 5.96 8.40 -1.20
C VAL A 175 5.31 7.43 -2.17
N GLU A 176 4.42 7.92 -3.03
CA GLU A 176 3.88 7.14 -4.14
C GLU A 176 4.78 7.28 -5.36
N THR A 177 5.09 6.16 -6.00
CA THR A 177 5.82 6.11 -7.26
C THR A 177 5.11 5.17 -8.24
N SER A 178 5.30 5.44 -9.53
CA SER A 178 4.79 4.59 -10.62
C SER A 178 5.96 3.83 -11.23
N ILE A 179 5.92 2.50 -11.16
CA ILE A 179 6.93 1.61 -11.72
C ILE A 179 6.38 1.05 -13.03
N LEU A 180 7.05 1.34 -14.13
CA LEU A 180 6.65 0.89 -15.45
C LEU A 180 6.99 -0.59 -15.66
N ALA A 181 6.28 -1.28 -16.56
CA ALA A 181 6.50 -2.70 -16.87
C ALA A 181 7.98 -3.05 -17.15
N ARG A 182 8.70 -2.18 -17.87
CA ARG A 182 10.15 -2.32 -18.14
C ARG A 182 11.05 -2.28 -16.91
N ASP A 183 10.54 -1.74 -15.78
CA ASP A 183 11.26 -1.61 -14.52
C ASP A 183 10.76 -2.60 -13.46
N LEU A 184 9.71 -3.37 -13.80
CA LEU A 184 9.18 -4.45 -12.96
C LEU A 184 9.92 -5.76 -13.15
N SER A 185 10.33 -6.10 -14.38
CA SER A 185 11.01 -7.35 -14.70
C SER A 185 12.01 -7.16 -15.84
N PHE A 186 13.02 -8.04 -15.90
CA PHE A 186 13.86 -8.21 -17.08
C PHE A 186 13.16 -9.00 -18.18
N ASP A 187 12.23 -9.88 -17.80
CA ASP A 187 11.45 -10.66 -18.73
C ASP A 187 10.27 -9.83 -19.27
N TRP A 188 9.81 -10.20 -20.45
CA TRP A 188 8.64 -9.56 -21.04
C TRP A 188 7.41 -9.71 -20.13
N LEU A 189 6.78 -8.60 -19.81
CA LEU A 189 5.56 -8.54 -19.00
C LEU A 189 4.44 -7.94 -19.86
N GLY A 190 3.52 -8.78 -20.33
CA GLY A 190 2.38 -8.37 -21.16
C GLY A 190 1.39 -7.56 -20.33
N ASP A 191 1.04 -8.05 -19.17
CA ASP A 191 0.12 -7.40 -18.23
C ASP A 191 0.62 -7.52 -16.80
N ALA A 192 0.88 -6.39 -16.15
CA ALA A 192 1.37 -6.37 -14.76
C ALA A 192 0.35 -6.95 -13.76
N ARG A 193 -0.95 -6.99 -14.10
CA ARG A 193 -2.02 -7.58 -13.27
C ARG A 193 -1.90 -9.10 -13.11
N GLU A 194 -1.16 -9.77 -13.99
CA GLU A 194 -0.89 -11.21 -13.89
C GLU A 194 0.12 -11.53 -12.79
N ARG A 195 0.99 -10.58 -12.47
CA ARG A 195 2.10 -10.79 -11.52
C ARG A 195 1.97 -10.02 -10.21
N PHE A 196 1.27 -8.88 -10.20
CA PHE A 196 1.16 -8.00 -9.05
C PHE A 196 -0.29 -7.80 -8.63
N GLN A 197 -0.53 -7.74 -7.31
CA GLN A 197 -1.85 -7.53 -6.74
C GLN A 197 -1.87 -6.30 -5.82
N VAL A 198 -3.04 -5.63 -5.73
CA VAL A 198 -3.25 -4.51 -4.82
C VAL A 198 -3.14 -4.99 -3.38
N GLY A 199 -2.40 -4.25 -2.54
CA GLY A 199 -2.13 -4.62 -1.15
C GLY A 199 -0.89 -5.51 -0.96
N GLU A 200 -0.31 -6.04 -2.02
CA GLU A 200 0.90 -6.84 -1.97
C GLU A 200 2.11 -6.01 -1.52
N HIS A 201 3.06 -6.66 -0.85
CA HIS A 201 4.36 -6.08 -0.52
C HIS A 201 5.44 -6.63 -1.44
N ILE A 202 6.10 -5.73 -2.14
CA ILE A 202 7.18 -6.04 -3.08
C ILE A 202 8.50 -5.42 -2.63
N LEU A 203 9.62 -6.00 -3.02
CA LEU A 203 10.93 -5.39 -2.82
C LEU A 203 11.28 -4.51 -4.01
N VAL A 204 11.76 -3.31 -3.73
CA VAL A 204 12.18 -2.34 -4.73
C VAL A 204 13.54 -1.77 -4.37
N ARG A 205 14.34 -1.41 -5.37
CA ARG A 205 15.55 -0.64 -5.20
C ARG A 205 15.25 0.83 -5.48
N ILE A 206 15.66 1.71 -4.59
CA ILE A 206 15.57 3.15 -4.77
C ILE A 206 16.65 3.58 -5.79
N LEU A 207 16.24 4.17 -6.90
CA LEU A 207 17.16 4.63 -7.94
C LEU A 207 17.57 6.08 -7.73
N THR A 208 16.59 6.96 -7.51
CA THR A 208 16.82 8.39 -7.27
C THR A 208 15.81 8.94 -6.27
N ILE A 209 16.26 9.92 -5.49
CA ILE A 209 15.45 10.68 -4.54
C ILE A 209 15.55 12.14 -4.94
N GLN A 210 14.42 12.83 -5.14
CA GLN A 210 14.34 14.22 -5.54
C GLN A 210 13.37 14.97 -4.64
N GLY A 211 13.70 16.21 -4.31
CA GLY A 211 12.90 17.12 -3.49
C GLY A 211 13.58 17.46 -2.16
N ASP A 212 13.40 18.71 -1.74
CA ASP A 212 14.06 19.29 -0.56
C ASP A 212 13.13 19.33 0.66
N SER A 213 11.89 18.92 0.50
CA SER A 213 10.88 18.89 1.58
C SER A 213 9.97 17.67 1.49
N PRO A 214 9.32 17.27 2.59
CA PRO A 214 8.36 16.16 2.58
C PRO A 214 7.22 16.34 1.57
N GLU A 215 6.83 17.57 1.26
CA GLU A 215 5.76 17.89 0.32
C GLU A 215 6.17 17.65 -1.13
N THR A 216 7.42 18.02 -1.49
CA THR A 216 7.95 17.97 -2.85
C THR A 216 8.66 16.66 -3.17
N LEU A 217 8.83 15.78 -2.17
CA LEU A 217 9.58 14.54 -2.30
C LEU A 217 8.98 13.63 -3.37
N SER A 218 9.81 13.20 -4.31
CA SER A 218 9.53 12.18 -5.31
C SER A 218 10.68 11.18 -5.39
N ILE A 219 10.36 9.94 -5.76
CA ILE A 219 11.34 8.87 -5.89
C ILE A 219 11.11 8.08 -7.16
N HIS A 220 12.20 7.59 -7.73
CA HIS A 220 12.18 6.55 -8.74
C HIS A 220 12.72 5.26 -8.14
N ALA A 221 12.04 4.14 -8.41
CA ALA A 221 12.41 2.82 -7.94
C ALA A 221 12.14 1.78 -9.01
N ASP A 222 12.84 0.66 -8.94
CA ASP A 222 12.57 -0.50 -9.80
C ASP A 222 12.50 -1.79 -8.98
N VAL A 223 11.87 -2.81 -9.55
CA VAL A 223 11.79 -4.17 -9.00
C VAL A 223 12.88 -5.05 -9.60
N LYS A 224 13.10 -4.91 -10.91
CA LYS A 224 14.00 -5.79 -11.68
C LYS A 224 15.42 -5.86 -11.13
N SER A 225 15.97 -4.76 -10.61
CA SER A 225 17.35 -4.75 -10.09
C SER A 225 17.50 -5.46 -8.73
N VAL A 226 16.39 -5.80 -8.08
CA VAL A 226 16.36 -6.57 -6.83
C VAL A 226 16.50 -8.06 -7.11
N GLU A 227 15.85 -8.58 -8.17
CA GLU A 227 15.79 -10.01 -8.51
C GLU A 227 17.08 -10.55 -9.17
N GLY A 228 18.01 -9.68 -9.52
CA GLY A 228 19.19 -10.08 -10.30
C GLY A 228 18.84 -10.39 -11.77
N ASN A 229 19.77 -10.13 -12.66
CA ASN A 229 19.55 -10.29 -14.09
C ASN A 229 19.86 -11.73 -14.54
N THR A 230 18.93 -12.66 -14.27
CA THR A 230 19.01 -14.05 -14.71
C THR A 230 19.12 -14.17 -16.24
N SER A 231 18.49 -13.27 -17.00
CA SER A 231 18.56 -13.23 -18.47
C SER A 231 19.98 -12.94 -18.96
N LYS A 232 20.74 -12.02 -18.31
CA LYS A 232 22.15 -11.78 -18.65
C LYS A 232 23.05 -12.95 -18.30
N GLU A 233 22.78 -13.65 -17.21
CA GLU A 233 23.51 -14.85 -16.82
C GLU A 233 23.23 -16.00 -17.78
N ASN A 234 21.99 -16.19 -18.18
CA ASN A 234 21.59 -17.19 -19.16
C ASN A 234 22.16 -16.89 -20.56
N LEU A 235 22.22 -15.61 -20.96
CA LEU A 235 22.84 -15.19 -22.22
C LEU A 235 24.36 -15.54 -22.28
N LYS A 236 25.09 -15.52 -21.17
CA LYS A 236 26.50 -15.96 -21.14
C LYS A 236 26.66 -17.43 -21.46
N ASN A 237 25.64 -18.24 -21.23
CA ASN A 237 25.63 -19.67 -21.55
C ASN A 237 25.20 -19.94 -22.99
N CYS A 238 24.72 -18.92 -23.73
CA CYS A 238 24.38 -19.07 -25.15
C CYS A 238 25.57 -18.90 -26.04
N ARG A 239 25.75 -19.84 -27.00
CA ARG A 239 26.83 -19.78 -28.01
C ARG A 239 26.32 -19.11 -29.28
N VAL A 240 27.13 -18.29 -29.90
CA VAL A 240 26.81 -17.69 -31.20
C VAL A 240 26.54 -18.82 -32.21
N GLN A 241 25.47 -18.73 -32.99
CA GLN A 241 24.96 -19.75 -33.91
C GLN A 241 24.50 -21.08 -33.25
N GLY A 242 24.33 -21.11 -31.92
CA GLY A 242 23.71 -22.24 -31.22
C GLY A 242 22.20 -22.34 -31.56
N LYS A 243 21.73 -23.60 -31.62
CA LYS A 243 20.28 -23.86 -31.76
C LYS A 243 19.68 -24.06 -30.37
N TYR A 244 18.64 -23.32 -30.05
CA TYR A 244 17.94 -23.38 -28.78
C TYR A 244 16.47 -23.63 -29.00
N ALA A 245 15.83 -24.37 -28.11
CA ALA A 245 14.38 -24.49 -28.05
C ALA A 245 13.83 -23.39 -27.14
N GLY A 246 12.75 -22.73 -27.54
CA GLY A 246 12.06 -21.71 -26.77
C GLY A 246 10.56 -21.86 -26.90
N THR A 247 9.84 -21.30 -25.93
CA THR A 247 8.38 -21.16 -25.96
C THR A 247 8.04 -19.73 -26.34
N VAL A 248 7.08 -19.56 -27.24
CA VAL A 248 6.56 -18.22 -27.58
C VAL A 248 5.63 -17.78 -26.45
N GLU A 249 5.99 -16.73 -25.73
CA GLU A 249 5.20 -16.18 -24.64
C GLU A 249 4.24 -15.09 -25.10
N ASP A 250 4.61 -14.33 -26.16
CA ASP A 250 3.77 -13.28 -26.70
C ASP A 250 4.10 -13.01 -28.18
N ILE A 251 3.13 -12.51 -28.95
CA ILE A 251 3.29 -12.16 -30.36
C ILE A 251 2.88 -10.70 -30.56
N HIS A 252 3.86 -9.84 -30.79
CA HIS A 252 3.61 -8.45 -31.18
C HIS A 252 3.41 -8.34 -32.71
N LEU A 253 2.26 -7.84 -33.13
CA LEU A 253 1.94 -7.62 -34.56
C LEU A 253 2.96 -6.70 -35.28
N SER A 254 3.64 -5.81 -34.53
CA SER A 254 4.68 -4.94 -35.08
C SER A 254 5.99 -5.66 -35.42
N LEU A 255 6.20 -6.89 -34.93
CA LEU A 255 7.39 -7.70 -35.22
C LEU A 255 7.22 -8.61 -36.45
N ILE A 256 6.00 -8.75 -36.96
CA ILE A 256 5.69 -9.56 -38.15
C ILE A 256 6.25 -8.89 -39.43
N HIS A 257 6.50 -7.59 -39.43
CA HIS A 257 7.02 -6.85 -40.59
C HIS A 257 8.55 -6.81 -40.71
N ILE A 258 9.29 -7.49 -39.82
CA ILE A 258 10.78 -7.51 -39.84
C ILE A 258 11.35 -8.75 -40.55
N SER A 259 10.50 -9.66 -41.01
CA SER A 259 10.93 -10.95 -41.61
C SER A 259 10.71 -11.02 -43.12
N GLU A 260 10.68 -9.90 -43.86
CA GLU A 260 10.80 -9.89 -45.34
C GLU A 260 12.19 -9.44 -45.77
#